data_60fc352461b96e56196c836fc1053b61
#
_entry.id   60fc352461b96e56196c836fc1053b61
#
_cell.length_a   1.000
_cell.length_b   1.000
_cell.length_c   1.000
_cell.angle_alpha   90.00
_cell.angle_beta   90.00
_cell.angle_gamma   90.00
#
_symmetry.space_group_name_H-M   'P 1'
#
loop_
_entity.id
_entity.type
_entity.pdbx_description
1 polymer ?
#
loop_
_entity_poly.entity_id
_entity_poly.type
_entity_poly.pdbx_seq_one_letter_code
_entity_poly.pdbx_strand_id
1 'polypeptide(L)'
;MKEFNINSLVRKNILELQPYISFRDNNEFESPVLLDANESPLGELNRYPDSTQKKLKQKLSEIKNISAGQIAVGNGSDELIDLIIKVFCEPKKDSILMMNPSFAMYGFYASINENKVIKLDLNADFEIVKDDFLKISRDFKSKVFFLCSPNNPTGNSIEDIEFYIQNFDGIVVVDEAYIEFSGKKSCVGLLEKYPNLIVLQTFSKAWGMAGARVGIAYSSEEIIKLINTVKAPYNINSLSLNKIVEVIKKQEAMNSNIKNTLNEISWLKNEFQSVKCIKKVYPTDANFFLIEFENGEKVYEKLLENKILTSKRSPQIPNCIRVNVGNREENIQLIEVLKQYETL
;
A
#
# COMPACT_ATOMS: atom_id res chain seq x y z
N MET A 1 -3.71 -2.40 29.03
CA MET A 1 -4.28 -2.57 27.66
C MET A 1 -5.46 -3.52 27.78
N LYS A 2 -6.59 -3.25 27.11
CA LYS A 2 -7.66 -4.26 26.99
C LYS A 2 -7.07 -5.50 26.34
N GLU A 3 -7.46 -6.68 26.79
CA GLU A 3 -7.07 -7.94 26.16
C GLU A 3 -7.61 -7.94 24.70
N PHE A 4 -6.70 -7.98 23.73
CA PHE A 4 -7.07 -7.99 22.31
C PHE A 4 -7.59 -9.37 21.96
N ASN A 5 -8.85 -9.45 21.56
CA ASN A 5 -9.47 -10.70 21.12
C ASN A 5 -9.88 -10.58 19.64
N ILE A 6 -9.05 -11.14 18.77
CA ILE A 6 -9.27 -11.10 17.32
C ILE A 6 -10.59 -11.74 16.91
N ASN A 7 -11.04 -12.83 17.59
CA ASN A 7 -12.26 -13.53 17.24
C ASN A 7 -13.51 -12.63 17.34
N SER A 8 -13.46 -11.56 18.16
CA SER A 8 -14.56 -10.58 18.24
C SER A 8 -14.62 -9.63 17.05
N LEU A 9 -13.53 -9.53 16.28
CA LEU A 9 -13.41 -8.65 15.11
C LEU A 9 -13.69 -9.37 13.80
N VAL A 10 -13.36 -10.67 13.73
CA VAL A 10 -13.52 -11.50 12.52
C VAL A 10 -14.98 -11.79 12.24
N ARG A 11 -15.36 -11.83 10.98
CA ARG A 11 -16.69 -12.28 10.54
C ARG A 11 -16.91 -13.74 10.91
N LYS A 12 -18.11 -14.07 11.41
CA LYS A 12 -18.43 -15.42 11.89
C LYS A 12 -18.23 -16.51 10.83
N ASN A 13 -18.69 -16.25 9.60
CA ASN A 13 -18.53 -17.19 8.50
C ASN A 13 -17.06 -17.43 8.13
N ILE A 14 -16.15 -16.48 8.40
CA ILE A 14 -14.73 -16.65 8.15
C ILE A 14 -14.06 -17.51 9.25
N LEU A 15 -14.51 -17.37 10.50
CA LEU A 15 -14.04 -18.23 11.60
C LEU A 15 -14.35 -19.72 11.37
N GLU A 16 -15.44 -20.00 10.67
CA GLU A 16 -15.90 -21.37 10.38
C GLU A 16 -15.32 -21.91 9.05
N LEU A 17 -14.71 -21.04 8.25
CA LEU A 17 -14.19 -21.40 6.94
C LEU A 17 -12.94 -22.28 7.04
N GLN A 18 -12.93 -23.38 6.32
CA GLN A 18 -11.72 -24.20 6.15
C GLN A 18 -10.89 -23.65 4.98
N PRO A 19 -9.60 -23.40 5.18
CA PRO A 19 -8.73 -22.94 4.10
C PRO A 19 -8.60 -24.01 3.02
N TYR A 20 -8.49 -23.57 1.77
CA TYR A 20 -8.05 -24.46 0.71
C TYR A 20 -6.58 -24.85 0.96
N ILE A 21 -6.28 -26.14 0.98
CA ILE A 21 -4.93 -26.68 1.13
C ILE A 21 -4.61 -27.48 -0.12
N SER A 22 -3.56 -27.10 -0.84
CA SER A 22 -3.04 -27.90 -1.94
C SER A 22 -2.40 -29.18 -1.43
N PHE A 23 -2.58 -30.29 -2.13
CA PHE A 23 -1.85 -31.54 -1.79
C PHE A 23 -0.33 -31.34 -1.76
N ARG A 24 0.18 -30.35 -2.52
CA ARG A 24 1.62 -29.98 -2.56
C ARG A 24 2.08 -29.25 -1.31
N ASP A 25 1.18 -28.57 -0.59
CA ASP A 25 1.55 -27.78 0.60
C ASP A 25 1.96 -28.67 1.77
N ASN A 26 1.40 -29.89 1.83
CA ASN A 26 1.64 -30.86 2.90
C ASN A 26 2.68 -31.95 2.54
N ASN A 27 3.20 -31.95 1.31
CA ASN A 27 4.11 -32.98 0.83
C ASN A 27 5.38 -32.35 0.21
N GLU A 28 6.47 -32.42 0.95
CA GLU A 28 7.77 -31.93 0.51
C GLU A 28 8.59 -33.06 -0.10
N PHE A 29 8.38 -33.33 -1.38
CA PHE A 29 9.18 -34.33 -2.11
C PHE A 29 10.22 -33.58 -2.98
N GLU A 30 11.39 -34.17 -3.09
CA GLU A 30 12.39 -33.79 -4.09
C GLU A 30 11.96 -34.34 -5.46
N SER A 31 11.67 -33.43 -6.41
CA SER A 31 11.25 -33.76 -7.80
C SER A 31 10.00 -34.67 -7.90
N PRO A 32 8.85 -34.31 -7.33
CA PRO A 32 7.65 -35.13 -7.37
C PRO A 32 7.06 -35.29 -8.77
N VAL A 33 6.41 -36.41 -9.03
CA VAL A 33 5.52 -36.57 -10.19
C VAL A 33 4.19 -35.90 -9.87
N LEU A 34 3.86 -34.81 -10.59
CA LEU A 34 2.68 -33.97 -10.33
C LEU A 34 1.50 -34.45 -11.19
N LEU A 35 0.53 -35.10 -10.57
CA LEU A 35 -0.71 -35.60 -11.18
C LEU A 35 -1.96 -35.23 -10.37
N ASP A 36 -1.87 -34.16 -9.57
CA ASP A 36 -2.84 -33.78 -8.54
C ASP A 36 -3.79 -32.64 -8.95
N ALA A 37 -3.42 -31.84 -9.94
CA ALA A 37 -4.09 -30.57 -10.22
C ALA A 37 -4.61 -30.43 -11.66
N ASN A 38 -4.80 -31.53 -12.38
CA ASN A 38 -5.31 -31.59 -13.76
C ASN A 38 -4.53 -30.70 -14.77
N GLU A 39 -3.26 -30.45 -14.50
CA GLU A 39 -2.39 -29.65 -15.34
C GLU A 39 -2.00 -30.38 -16.61
N SER A 40 -1.83 -29.63 -17.72
CA SER A 40 -1.25 -30.19 -18.93
C SER A 40 0.19 -30.69 -18.67
N PRO A 41 0.60 -31.85 -19.18
CA PRO A 41 1.99 -32.29 -19.10
C PRO A 41 2.93 -31.48 -20.03
N LEU A 42 2.38 -30.68 -20.93
CA LEU A 42 3.10 -29.93 -21.97
C LEU A 42 2.90 -28.42 -21.81
N GLY A 43 3.94 -27.64 -22.08
CA GLY A 43 3.92 -26.18 -22.06
C GLY A 43 4.96 -25.58 -21.11
N GLU A 44 5.25 -24.28 -21.28
CA GLU A 44 6.27 -23.56 -20.49
C GLU A 44 5.74 -23.10 -19.12
N LEU A 45 4.44 -22.83 -19.02
CA LEU A 45 3.75 -22.39 -17.79
C LEU A 45 2.63 -23.35 -17.41
N ASN A 46 2.86 -24.62 -17.63
CA ASN A 46 1.87 -25.69 -17.46
C ASN A 46 1.67 -26.14 -16.00
N ARG A 47 2.40 -25.59 -15.04
CA ARG A 47 2.31 -25.92 -13.61
C ARG A 47 1.86 -24.75 -12.79
N TYR A 48 0.93 -24.98 -11.86
CA TYR A 48 0.54 -23.96 -10.88
C TYR A 48 1.75 -23.51 -10.06
N PRO A 49 1.79 -22.21 -9.68
CA PRO A 49 2.84 -21.69 -8.81
C PRO A 49 2.73 -22.27 -7.38
N ASP A 50 3.74 -21.98 -6.56
CA ASP A 50 3.69 -22.25 -5.12
C ASP A 50 2.55 -21.44 -4.47
N SER A 51 1.50 -22.13 -3.98
CA SER A 51 0.32 -21.53 -3.33
C SER A 51 0.66 -20.78 -2.06
N THR A 52 1.75 -21.16 -1.39
CA THR A 52 2.20 -20.59 -0.11
C THR A 52 3.24 -19.51 -0.25
N GLN A 53 3.82 -19.31 -1.45
CA GLN A 53 4.92 -18.38 -1.75
C GLN A 53 6.14 -18.56 -0.82
N LYS A 54 6.45 -19.80 -0.47
CA LYS A 54 7.43 -20.21 0.56
C LYS A 54 8.79 -19.53 0.40
N LYS A 55 9.37 -19.57 -0.81
CA LYS A 55 10.68 -18.96 -1.10
C LYS A 55 10.69 -17.45 -0.89
N LEU A 56 9.63 -16.74 -1.29
CA LEU A 56 9.52 -15.31 -1.10
C LEU A 56 9.34 -14.96 0.38
N LYS A 57 8.45 -15.65 1.08
CA LYS A 57 8.21 -15.43 2.52
C LYS A 57 9.47 -15.68 3.34
N GLN A 58 10.24 -16.71 3.02
CA GLN A 58 11.51 -16.98 3.70
C GLN A 58 12.51 -15.82 3.53
N LYS A 59 12.66 -15.30 2.32
CA LYS A 59 13.54 -14.13 2.08
C LYS A 59 13.06 -12.86 2.78
N LEU A 60 11.77 -12.60 2.79
CA LEU A 60 11.19 -11.48 3.51
C LEU A 60 11.34 -11.63 5.03
N SER A 61 11.17 -12.84 5.55
CA SER A 61 11.41 -13.20 6.96
C SER A 61 12.85 -12.85 7.40
N GLU A 62 13.84 -13.25 6.59
CA GLU A 62 15.25 -12.92 6.83
C GLU A 62 15.49 -11.39 6.84
N ILE A 63 14.93 -10.67 5.85
CA ILE A 63 15.14 -9.21 5.70
C ILE A 63 14.46 -8.41 6.81
N LYS A 64 13.26 -8.82 7.22
CA LYS A 64 12.44 -8.10 8.22
C LYS A 64 12.67 -8.60 9.64
N ASN A 65 13.41 -9.70 9.82
CA ASN A 65 13.64 -10.38 11.10
C ASN A 65 12.33 -10.72 11.84
N ILE A 66 11.40 -11.38 11.12
CA ILE A 66 10.11 -11.85 11.62
C ILE A 66 9.84 -13.27 11.13
N SER A 67 8.84 -13.97 11.71
CA SER A 67 8.42 -15.29 11.25
C SER A 67 7.81 -15.25 9.84
N ALA A 68 8.06 -16.27 9.01
CA ALA A 68 7.39 -16.41 7.72
C ALA A 68 5.87 -16.56 7.87
N GLY A 69 5.39 -17.06 9.03
CA GLY A 69 3.97 -17.11 9.39
C GLY A 69 3.32 -15.74 9.58
N GLN A 70 4.12 -14.69 9.79
CA GLN A 70 3.68 -13.30 9.90
C GLN A 70 3.56 -12.59 8.56
N ILE A 71 3.65 -13.31 7.42
CA ILE A 71 3.71 -12.73 6.07
C ILE A 71 2.59 -13.30 5.19
N ALA A 72 1.78 -12.43 4.58
CA ALA A 72 0.89 -12.77 3.47
C ALA A 72 1.31 -12.03 2.20
N VAL A 73 1.18 -12.72 1.06
CA VAL A 73 1.52 -12.18 -0.27
C VAL A 73 0.25 -12.05 -1.10
N GLY A 74 0.02 -10.84 -1.63
CA GLY A 74 -1.14 -10.52 -2.45
C GLY A 74 -0.79 -10.07 -3.88
N ASN A 75 -1.75 -10.15 -4.78
CA ASN A 75 -1.66 -9.62 -6.14
C ASN A 75 -1.74 -8.07 -6.12
N GLY A 76 -0.64 -7.45 -5.71
CA GLY A 76 -0.57 -6.07 -5.24
C GLY A 76 -1.13 -5.91 -3.83
N SER A 77 -0.87 -4.75 -3.20
CA SER A 77 -1.51 -4.39 -1.92
C SER A 77 -3.03 -4.25 -2.05
N ASP A 78 -3.53 -4.03 -3.25
CA ASP A 78 -4.97 -3.93 -3.54
C ASP A 78 -5.73 -5.21 -3.16
N GLU A 79 -5.22 -6.40 -3.52
CA GLU A 79 -5.82 -7.67 -3.10
C GLU A 79 -5.82 -7.80 -1.58
N LEU A 80 -4.74 -7.41 -0.90
CA LEU A 80 -4.64 -7.49 0.55
C LEU A 80 -5.63 -6.55 1.25
N ILE A 81 -5.85 -5.34 0.72
CA ILE A 81 -6.87 -4.41 1.22
C ILE A 81 -8.26 -5.04 1.12
N ASP A 82 -8.61 -5.62 -0.03
CA ASP A 82 -9.88 -6.31 -0.26
C ASP A 82 -10.06 -7.50 0.70
N LEU A 83 -9.03 -8.33 0.87
CA LEU A 83 -9.05 -9.47 1.77
C LEU A 83 -9.21 -9.04 3.24
N ILE A 84 -8.52 -7.99 3.69
CA ILE A 84 -8.65 -7.45 5.05
C ILE A 84 -10.10 -7.02 5.32
N ILE A 85 -10.71 -6.28 4.39
CA ILE A 85 -12.10 -5.86 4.51
C ILE A 85 -13.02 -7.09 4.58
N LYS A 86 -12.82 -8.09 3.72
CA LYS A 86 -13.63 -9.32 3.71
C LYS A 86 -13.47 -10.15 4.98
N VAL A 87 -12.32 -10.14 5.62
CA VAL A 87 -12.09 -10.88 6.88
C VAL A 87 -12.80 -10.20 8.05
N PHE A 88 -12.71 -8.87 8.15
CA PHE A 88 -13.09 -8.17 9.37
C PHE A 88 -14.42 -7.41 9.29
N CYS A 89 -14.89 -7.04 8.10
CA CYS A 89 -16.08 -6.19 7.94
C CYS A 89 -17.28 -6.97 7.39
N GLU A 90 -18.30 -7.17 8.21
CA GLU A 90 -19.58 -7.75 7.77
C GLU A 90 -20.29 -6.78 6.82
N PRO A 91 -20.66 -7.21 5.59
CA PRO A 91 -21.39 -6.38 4.63
C PRO A 91 -22.65 -5.77 5.23
N LYS A 92 -22.98 -4.54 4.85
CA LYS A 92 -24.17 -3.76 5.31
C LYS A 92 -24.20 -3.43 6.80
N LYS A 93 -23.28 -3.96 7.60
CA LYS A 93 -23.27 -3.82 9.05
C LYS A 93 -22.08 -3.02 9.56
N ASP A 94 -20.89 -3.43 9.16
CA ASP A 94 -19.67 -2.84 9.69
C ASP A 94 -19.16 -1.69 8.80
N SER A 95 -18.26 -0.90 9.33
CA SER A 95 -17.62 0.22 8.65
C SER A 95 -16.10 0.12 8.70
N ILE A 96 -15.47 0.79 7.75
CA ILE A 96 -14.05 1.15 7.82
C ILE A 96 -13.90 2.63 8.19
N LEU A 97 -12.78 2.97 8.82
CA LEU A 97 -12.28 4.34 8.99
C LEU A 97 -11.11 4.55 8.03
N MET A 98 -11.04 5.69 7.36
CA MET A 98 -9.89 6.06 6.52
C MET A 98 -9.64 7.56 6.59
N MET A 99 -8.40 7.97 6.40
CA MET A 99 -8.03 9.39 6.26
C MET A 99 -8.63 9.98 4.99
N ASN A 100 -8.93 11.28 5.01
CA ASN A 100 -9.43 12.02 3.86
C ASN A 100 -8.73 13.38 3.74
N PRO A 101 -7.98 13.66 2.66
CA PRO A 101 -7.75 12.78 1.50
C PRO A 101 -6.77 11.64 1.78
N SER A 102 -6.99 10.47 1.17
CA SER A 102 -6.06 9.35 1.19
C SER A 102 -6.27 8.45 -0.06
N PHE A 103 -5.64 7.28 -0.07
CA PHE A 103 -5.72 6.33 -1.19
C PHE A 103 -7.16 5.81 -1.37
N ALA A 104 -7.73 6.11 -2.53
CA ALA A 104 -9.16 5.89 -2.79
C ALA A 104 -9.60 4.41 -2.75
N MET A 105 -8.65 3.48 -2.95
CA MET A 105 -9.00 2.06 -3.03
C MET A 105 -9.49 1.48 -1.70
N TYR A 106 -9.16 2.06 -0.55
CA TYR A 106 -9.76 1.63 0.72
C TYR A 106 -11.29 1.78 0.69
N GLY A 107 -11.75 2.98 0.32
CA GLY A 107 -13.19 3.24 0.19
C GLY A 107 -13.84 2.48 -0.96
N PHE A 108 -13.10 2.25 -2.06
CA PHE A 108 -13.58 1.50 -3.20
C PHE A 108 -13.88 0.04 -2.83
N TYR A 109 -12.93 -0.67 -2.21
CA TYR A 109 -13.15 -2.07 -1.79
C TYR A 109 -14.18 -2.19 -0.66
N ALA A 110 -14.21 -1.23 0.27
CA ALA A 110 -15.27 -1.19 1.28
C ALA A 110 -16.65 -1.05 0.63
N SER A 111 -16.79 -0.20 -0.39
CA SER A 111 -18.05 -0.01 -1.12
C SER A 111 -18.48 -1.26 -1.90
N ILE A 112 -17.53 -1.98 -2.54
CA ILE A 112 -17.79 -3.27 -3.20
C ILE A 112 -18.32 -4.30 -2.20
N ASN A 113 -17.76 -4.32 -0.98
CA ASN A 113 -18.21 -5.21 0.10
C ASN A 113 -19.44 -4.67 0.86
N GLU A 114 -20.08 -3.62 0.37
CA GLU A 114 -21.24 -2.96 0.98
C GLU A 114 -20.99 -2.46 2.42
N ASN A 115 -19.76 -2.09 2.75
CA ASN A 115 -19.40 -1.52 4.03
C ASN A 115 -19.46 0.01 4.01
N LYS A 116 -19.86 0.61 5.13
CA LYS A 116 -19.85 2.06 5.30
C LYS A 116 -18.42 2.57 5.40
N VAL A 117 -18.12 3.67 4.70
CA VAL A 117 -16.84 4.37 4.76
C VAL A 117 -16.97 5.60 5.66
N ILE A 118 -16.25 5.60 6.78
CA ILE A 118 -16.11 6.75 7.67
C ILE A 118 -14.83 7.47 7.29
N LYS A 119 -14.92 8.77 7.06
CA LYS A 119 -13.77 9.61 6.69
C LYS A 119 -13.30 10.40 7.90
N LEU A 120 -12.00 10.38 8.13
CA LEU A 120 -11.30 11.25 9.07
C LEU A 120 -10.63 12.36 8.26
N ASP A 121 -11.21 13.55 8.26
CA ASP A 121 -10.67 14.66 7.51
C ASP A 121 -9.34 15.13 8.14
N LEU A 122 -8.36 15.32 7.27
CA LEU A 122 -7.05 15.87 7.64
C LEU A 122 -7.14 17.40 7.73
N ASN A 123 -6.28 18.02 8.55
CA ASN A 123 -6.18 19.47 8.63
C ASN A 123 -5.55 20.08 7.35
N ALA A 124 -5.36 21.41 7.32
CA ALA A 124 -4.81 22.11 6.18
C ALA A 124 -3.37 21.69 5.81
N ASP A 125 -2.63 21.12 6.74
CA ASP A 125 -1.27 20.60 6.54
C ASP A 125 -1.26 19.07 6.33
N PHE A 126 -2.43 18.49 6.12
CA PHE A 126 -2.66 17.06 5.91
C PHE A 126 -2.25 16.17 7.10
N GLU A 127 -2.39 16.67 8.32
CA GLU A 127 -2.16 15.94 9.56
C GLU A 127 -3.48 15.46 10.17
N ILE A 128 -3.41 14.39 10.94
CA ILE A 128 -4.55 13.90 11.72
C ILE A 128 -4.68 14.74 13.01
N VAL A 129 -5.86 15.32 13.23
CA VAL A 129 -6.21 15.93 14.51
C VAL A 129 -6.59 14.83 15.49
N LYS A 130 -5.78 14.64 16.55
CA LYS A 130 -5.94 13.52 17.51
C LYS A 130 -7.33 13.50 18.17
N ASP A 131 -7.87 14.64 18.53
CA ASP A 131 -9.20 14.72 19.17
C ASP A 131 -10.31 14.29 18.22
N ASP A 132 -10.23 14.66 16.94
CA ASP A 132 -11.18 14.23 15.91
C ASP A 132 -11.09 12.72 15.69
N PHE A 133 -9.87 12.16 15.65
CA PHE A 133 -9.68 10.71 15.57
C PHE A 133 -10.31 9.99 16.77
N LEU A 134 -10.06 10.44 17.99
CA LEU A 134 -10.62 9.82 19.21
C LEU A 134 -12.14 9.89 19.23
N LYS A 135 -12.71 11.03 18.81
CA LYS A 135 -14.16 11.21 18.71
C LYS A 135 -14.77 10.26 17.67
N ILE A 136 -14.25 10.26 16.44
CA ILE A 136 -14.76 9.44 15.33
C ILE A 136 -14.61 7.94 15.65
N SER A 137 -13.48 7.51 16.21
CA SER A 137 -13.24 6.10 16.58
C SER A 137 -14.25 5.61 17.62
N ARG A 138 -14.60 6.43 18.61
CA ARG A 138 -15.59 6.11 19.62
C ARG A 138 -17.01 6.09 19.07
N ASP A 139 -17.37 7.09 18.24
CA ASP A 139 -18.74 7.30 17.77
C ASP A 139 -19.17 6.26 16.72
N PHE A 140 -18.26 5.84 15.84
CA PHE A 140 -18.58 4.92 14.73
C PHE A 140 -18.15 3.47 14.95
N LYS A 141 -17.22 3.19 15.85
CA LYS A 141 -16.74 1.82 16.16
C LYS A 141 -16.38 1.01 14.90
N SER A 142 -15.68 1.64 13.95
CA SER A 142 -15.25 0.98 12.72
C SER A 142 -14.39 -0.23 13.03
N LYS A 143 -14.46 -1.28 12.20
CA LYS A 143 -13.70 -2.53 12.39
C LYS A 143 -12.26 -2.41 11.95
N VAL A 144 -12.01 -1.61 10.91
CA VAL A 144 -10.68 -1.44 10.30
C VAL A 144 -10.40 0.04 10.12
N PHE A 145 -9.22 0.49 10.51
CA PHE A 145 -8.71 1.82 10.21
C PHE A 145 -7.54 1.72 9.23
N PHE A 146 -7.67 2.36 8.06
CA PHE A 146 -6.60 2.49 7.08
C PHE A 146 -5.85 3.80 7.28
N LEU A 147 -4.57 3.69 7.66
CA LEU A 147 -3.62 4.77 7.88
C LEU A 147 -2.50 4.65 6.86
N CYS A 148 -2.48 5.52 5.83
CA CYS A 148 -1.46 5.55 4.80
C CYS A 148 -0.30 6.46 5.22
N SER A 149 0.91 5.93 5.34
CA SER A 149 2.08 6.72 5.76
C SER A 149 3.37 6.18 5.12
N PRO A 150 4.00 6.96 4.21
CA PRO A 150 3.59 8.28 3.69
C PRO A 150 2.25 8.25 2.95
N ASN A 151 1.46 9.31 3.14
CA ASN A 151 0.09 9.35 2.61
C ASN A 151 0.04 9.64 1.10
N ASN A 152 -0.82 8.97 0.40
CA ASN A 152 -1.16 9.23 -0.99
C ASN A 152 -2.58 9.85 -1.06
N PRO A 153 -2.78 11.11 -1.51
CA PRO A 153 -1.88 11.83 -2.43
C PRO A 153 -1.03 12.94 -1.82
N THR A 154 -0.98 13.13 -0.53
CA THR A 154 -0.41 14.31 0.11
C THR A 154 1.12 14.25 0.28
N GLY A 155 1.70 13.05 0.34
CA GLY A 155 3.13 12.80 0.37
C GLY A 155 3.75 12.79 1.77
N ASN A 156 3.09 13.35 2.77
CA ASN A 156 3.61 13.45 4.13
C ASN A 156 3.51 12.12 4.90
N SER A 157 4.44 11.87 5.79
CA SER A 157 4.35 10.82 6.81
C SER A 157 3.42 11.26 7.95
N ILE A 158 2.70 10.31 8.53
CA ILE A 158 1.89 10.54 9.72
C ILE A 158 2.77 10.33 10.96
N GLU A 159 2.76 11.30 11.85
CA GLU A 159 3.49 11.20 13.12
C GLU A 159 2.69 10.41 14.18
N ASP A 160 3.39 9.93 15.21
CA ASP A 160 2.79 9.23 16.35
C ASP A 160 1.88 8.05 15.96
N ILE A 161 2.24 7.25 14.97
CA ILE A 161 1.44 6.10 14.50
C ILE A 161 1.03 5.18 15.66
N GLU A 162 1.90 4.98 16.64
CA GLU A 162 1.60 4.16 17.82
C GLU A 162 0.41 4.68 18.62
N PHE A 163 0.20 6.01 18.68
CA PHE A 163 -0.97 6.58 19.34
C PHE A 163 -2.27 6.09 18.68
N TYR A 164 -2.33 6.06 17.36
CA TYR A 164 -3.53 5.62 16.63
C TYR A 164 -3.77 4.12 16.79
N ILE A 165 -2.71 3.30 16.80
CA ILE A 165 -2.80 1.85 17.02
C ILE A 165 -3.35 1.57 18.43
N GLN A 166 -2.88 2.29 19.45
CA GLN A 166 -3.29 2.09 20.85
C GLN A 166 -4.73 2.54 21.14
N ASN A 167 -5.21 3.54 20.42
CA ASN A 167 -6.50 4.17 20.69
C ASN A 167 -7.60 3.78 19.67
N PHE A 168 -7.38 2.71 18.92
CA PHE A 168 -8.38 2.15 18.02
C PHE A 168 -8.76 0.73 18.46
N ASP A 169 -10.05 0.51 18.74
CA ASP A 169 -10.58 -0.78 19.25
C ASP A 169 -10.77 -1.86 18.13
N GLY A 170 -10.18 -1.67 16.95
CA GLY A 170 -10.24 -2.55 15.78
C GLY A 170 -8.86 -2.86 15.20
N ILE A 171 -8.87 -3.32 13.95
CA ILE A 171 -7.64 -3.57 13.18
C ILE A 171 -7.11 -2.24 12.62
N VAL A 172 -5.85 -1.94 12.87
CA VAL A 172 -5.16 -0.80 12.25
C VAL A 172 -4.27 -1.30 11.12
N VAL A 173 -4.53 -0.80 9.92
CA VAL A 173 -3.74 -1.09 8.72
C VAL A 173 -2.87 0.11 8.43
N VAL A 174 -1.56 -0.02 8.63
CA VAL A 174 -0.59 0.99 8.24
C VAL A 174 -0.09 0.65 6.83
N ASP A 175 -0.49 1.46 5.85
CA ASP A 175 -0.05 1.28 4.47
C ASP A 175 1.25 2.04 4.24
N GLU A 176 2.33 1.28 4.13
CA GLU A 176 3.71 1.73 3.96
C GLU A 176 4.19 1.61 2.50
N ALA A 177 3.31 1.79 1.52
CA ALA A 177 3.69 1.65 0.11
C ALA A 177 4.86 2.55 -0.33
N TYR A 178 5.18 3.60 0.44
CA TYR A 178 6.23 4.58 0.13
C TYR A 178 7.30 4.69 1.21
N ILE A 179 7.30 3.82 2.22
CA ILE A 179 8.15 3.93 3.42
C ILE A 179 9.65 4.03 3.10
N GLU A 180 10.10 3.34 2.05
CA GLU A 180 11.51 3.31 1.66
C GLU A 180 12.06 4.70 1.25
N PHE A 181 11.20 5.64 0.88
CA PHE A 181 11.60 7.02 0.52
C PHE A 181 11.62 7.97 1.71
N SER A 182 10.94 7.61 2.81
CA SER A 182 10.69 8.52 3.94
C SER A 182 11.86 8.68 4.91
N GLY A 183 12.79 7.73 4.94
CA GLY A 183 13.81 7.63 5.99
C GLY A 183 13.26 7.27 7.37
N LYS A 184 11.96 7.04 7.51
CA LYS A 184 11.31 6.60 8.76
C LYS A 184 11.48 5.09 8.96
N LYS A 185 11.33 4.65 10.21
CA LYS A 185 11.32 3.22 10.53
C LYS A 185 9.96 2.61 10.18
N SER A 186 9.99 1.41 9.60
CA SER A 186 8.78 0.63 9.32
C SER A 186 8.08 0.18 10.60
N CYS A 187 6.75 0.21 10.61
CA CYS A 187 5.90 -0.32 11.68
C CYS A 187 5.96 -1.86 11.79
N VAL A 188 6.62 -2.57 10.88
CA VAL A 188 6.86 -4.03 11.01
C VAL A 188 7.55 -4.35 12.34
N GLY A 189 8.45 -3.48 12.83
CA GLY A 189 9.08 -3.63 14.14
C GLY A 189 8.14 -3.52 15.34
N LEU A 190 6.87 -3.16 15.14
CA LEU A 190 5.86 -3.00 16.19
C LEU A 190 4.89 -4.20 16.30
N LEU A 191 5.01 -5.20 15.42
CA LEU A 191 4.06 -6.32 15.35
C LEU A 191 3.95 -7.14 16.65
N GLU A 192 5.06 -7.32 17.37
CA GLU A 192 5.05 -8.04 18.65
C GLU A 192 4.31 -7.26 19.75
N LYS A 193 4.35 -5.92 19.66
CA LYS A 193 3.74 -5.03 20.66
C LYS A 193 2.23 -4.83 20.41
N TYR A 194 1.80 -4.87 19.14
CA TYR A 194 0.45 -4.53 18.74
C TYR A 194 -0.19 -5.65 17.91
N PRO A 195 -0.94 -6.57 18.54
CA PRO A 195 -1.56 -7.70 17.87
C PRO A 195 -2.68 -7.32 16.88
N ASN A 196 -3.17 -6.08 16.93
CA ASN A 196 -4.17 -5.51 16.01
C ASN A 196 -3.56 -4.78 14.80
N LEU A 197 -2.23 -4.81 14.63
CA LEU A 197 -1.54 -4.11 13.56
C LEU A 197 -1.37 -5.00 12.33
N ILE A 198 -1.70 -4.43 11.17
CA ILE A 198 -1.31 -4.94 9.84
C ILE A 198 -0.47 -3.88 9.17
N VAL A 199 0.68 -4.25 8.62
CA VAL A 199 1.53 -3.35 7.82
C VAL A 199 1.50 -3.82 6.37
N LEU A 200 1.12 -2.93 5.45
CA LEU A 200 1.15 -3.20 4.01
C LEU A 200 2.39 -2.59 3.38
N GLN A 201 3.08 -3.37 2.55
CA GLN A 201 4.18 -2.90 1.70
C GLN A 201 4.00 -3.43 0.27
N THR A 202 4.75 -2.89 -0.69
CA THR A 202 4.60 -3.29 -2.09
C THR A 202 5.94 -3.28 -2.84
N PHE A 203 6.07 -4.19 -3.81
CA PHE A 203 7.18 -4.14 -4.77
C PHE A 203 6.97 -3.12 -5.90
N SER A 204 5.80 -2.47 -5.96
CA SER A 204 5.43 -1.57 -7.06
C SER A 204 6.20 -0.24 -7.08
N LYS A 205 6.74 0.24 -5.94
CA LYS A 205 7.31 1.58 -5.79
C LYS A 205 8.84 1.54 -5.73
N ALA A 206 9.45 1.46 -4.57
CA ALA A 206 10.89 1.50 -4.40
C ALA A 206 11.63 0.38 -5.16
N TRP A 207 11.02 -0.78 -5.28
CA TRP A 207 11.57 -1.91 -6.03
C TRP A 207 11.42 -1.80 -7.55
N GLY A 208 10.65 -0.84 -8.07
CA GLY A 208 10.42 -0.66 -9.51
C GLY A 208 9.67 -1.80 -10.20
N MET A 209 8.88 -2.58 -9.45
CA MET A 209 8.23 -3.81 -9.93
C MET A 209 6.70 -3.68 -10.02
N ALA A 210 6.20 -2.51 -10.42
CA ALA A 210 4.76 -2.26 -10.52
C ALA A 210 4.02 -3.28 -11.42
N GLY A 211 4.65 -3.69 -12.52
CA GLY A 211 4.10 -4.68 -13.47
C GLY A 211 4.04 -6.10 -12.92
N ALA A 212 4.81 -6.45 -11.89
CA ALA A 212 4.79 -7.77 -11.26
C ALA A 212 3.56 -8.01 -10.38
N ARG A 213 2.88 -6.94 -9.94
CA ARG A 213 1.69 -7.01 -9.09
C ARG A 213 1.89 -7.81 -7.81
N VAL A 214 2.91 -7.47 -6.99
CA VAL A 214 3.16 -8.13 -5.72
C VAL A 214 3.12 -7.13 -4.57
N GLY A 215 2.24 -7.39 -3.61
CA GLY A 215 2.11 -6.69 -2.34
C GLY A 215 2.30 -7.65 -1.16
N ILE A 216 2.63 -7.11 -0.01
CA ILE A 216 2.92 -7.85 1.21
C ILE A 216 2.11 -7.29 2.36
N ALA A 217 1.51 -8.16 3.16
CA ALA A 217 0.99 -7.84 4.48
C ALA A 217 1.85 -8.53 5.55
N TYR A 218 2.22 -7.77 6.56
CA TYR A 218 2.88 -8.24 7.77
C TYR A 218 1.94 -8.04 8.95
N SER A 219 1.78 -9.07 9.79
CA SER A 219 0.93 -8.99 10.98
C SER A 219 1.23 -10.15 11.95
N SER A 220 0.44 -10.29 13.02
CA SER A 220 0.46 -11.50 13.83
C SER A 220 0.14 -12.74 13.00
N GLU A 221 0.67 -13.90 13.38
CA GLU A 221 0.41 -15.17 12.66
C GLU A 221 -1.08 -15.50 12.60
N GLU A 222 -1.82 -15.12 13.63
CA GLU A 222 -3.26 -15.32 13.70
C GLU A 222 -4.01 -14.53 12.62
N ILE A 223 -3.68 -13.24 12.43
CA ILE A 223 -4.24 -12.40 11.37
C ILE A 223 -3.84 -12.92 9.99
N ILE A 224 -2.57 -13.29 9.81
CA ILE A 224 -2.07 -13.81 8.54
C ILE A 224 -2.74 -15.12 8.16
N LYS A 225 -3.02 -16.00 9.13
CA LYS A 225 -3.78 -17.22 8.91
C LYS A 225 -5.18 -16.92 8.39
N LEU A 226 -5.88 -15.96 8.98
CA LEU A 226 -7.22 -15.53 8.52
C LEU A 226 -7.21 -14.97 7.10
N ILE A 227 -6.24 -14.12 6.77
CA ILE A 227 -6.07 -13.59 5.41
C ILE A 227 -5.82 -14.75 4.41
N ASN A 228 -4.93 -15.69 4.75
CA ASN A 228 -4.64 -16.82 3.89
C ASN A 228 -5.83 -17.80 3.74
N THR A 229 -6.74 -17.85 4.72
CA THR A 229 -7.95 -18.68 4.63
C THR A 229 -8.92 -18.20 3.53
N VAL A 230 -9.01 -16.88 3.32
CA VAL A 230 -9.91 -16.30 2.30
C VAL A 230 -9.21 -15.99 0.98
N LYS A 231 -7.89 -16.00 0.97
CA LYS A 231 -7.08 -15.72 -0.20
C LYS A 231 -7.24 -16.85 -1.23
N ALA A 232 -7.41 -16.49 -2.52
CA ALA A 232 -7.43 -17.48 -3.59
C ALA A 232 -6.10 -18.26 -3.62
N PRO A 233 -6.14 -19.60 -3.77
CA PRO A 233 -4.92 -20.37 -4.01
C PRO A 233 -4.27 -19.89 -5.32
N TYR A 234 -2.94 -19.98 -5.40
CA TYR A 234 -2.19 -19.61 -6.60
C TYR A 234 -2.40 -18.14 -7.06
N ASN A 235 -2.72 -17.23 -6.14
CA ASN A 235 -3.03 -15.83 -6.42
C ASN A 235 -1.89 -15.06 -7.09
N ILE A 236 -0.64 -15.49 -6.96
CA ILE A 236 0.54 -14.91 -7.62
C ILE A 236 1.03 -15.86 -8.71
N ASN A 237 1.12 -15.38 -9.94
CA ASN A 237 1.60 -16.17 -11.07
C ASN A 237 3.12 -16.46 -10.96
N SER A 238 3.57 -17.54 -11.61
CA SER A 238 4.96 -18.02 -11.54
C SER A 238 5.98 -16.98 -12.05
N LEU A 239 5.64 -16.23 -13.11
CA LEU A 239 6.56 -15.23 -13.69
C LEU A 239 6.84 -14.11 -12.69
N SER A 240 5.78 -13.55 -12.09
CA SER A 240 5.90 -12.50 -11.07
C SER A 240 6.66 -13.02 -9.84
N LEU A 241 6.29 -14.20 -9.34
CA LEU A 241 6.91 -14.78 -8.15
C LEU A 241 8.43 -15.01 -8.35
N ASN A 242 8.81 -15.64 -9.47
CA ASN A 242 10.20 -15.90 -9.78
C ASN A 242 10.99 -14.60 -9.95
N LYS A 243 10.40 -13.60 -10.61
CA LYS A 243 11.05 -12.30 -10.81
C LYS A 243 11.26 -11.56 -9.49
N ILE A 244 10.29 -11.56 -8.60
CA ILE A 244 10.43 -10.93 -7.27
C ILE A 244 11.50 -11.64 -6.43
N VAL A 245 11.53 -12.99 -6.43
CA VAL A 245 12.57 -13.75 -5.72
C VAL A 245 13.97 -13.47 -6.26
N GLU A 246 14.12 -13.17 -7.56
CA GLU A 246 15.38 -12.69 -8.14
C GLU A 246 15.74 -11.27 -7.66
N VAL A 247 14.78 -10.35 -7.76
CA VAL A 247 15.00 -8.93 -7.49
C VAL A 247 15.28 -8.65 -6.02
N ILE A 248 14.63 -9.38 -5.10
CA ILE A 248 14.82 -9.19 -3.65
C ILE A 248 16.25 -9.49 -3.18
N LYS A 249 17.00 -10.26 -3.95
CA LYS A 249 18.43 -10.52 -3.71
C LYS A 249 19.33 -9.33 -4.08
N LYS A 250 18.80 -8.36 -4.84
CA LYS A 250 19.51 -7.18 -5.36
C LYS A 250 19.20 -5.92 -4.55
N GLN A 251 19.25 -5.99 -3.24
CA GLN A 251 18.94 -4.86 -2.34
C GLN A 251 19.79 -3.62 -2.62
N GLU A 252 21.05 -3.79 -3.00
CA GLU A 252 21.95 -2.68 -3.36
C GLU A 252 21.41 -1.88 -4.56
N ALA A 253 20.86 -2.57 -5.56
CA ALA A 253 20.26 -1.91 -6.72
C ALA A 253 19.01 -1.11 -6.31
N MET A 254 18.15 -1.68 -5.44
CA MET A 254 17.00 -0.96 -4.87
C MET A 254 17.47 0.29 -4.10
N ASN A 255 18.46 0.16 -3.22
CA ASN A 255 18.98 1.28 -2.43
C ASN A 255 19.55 2.38 -3.34
N SER A 256 20.24 2.00 -4.43
CA SER A 256 20.71 2.95 -5.44
C SER A 256 19.58 3.69 -6.12
N ASN A 257 18.51 3.00 -6.50
CA ASN A 257 17.31 3.61 -7.10
C ASN A 257 16.61 4.59 -6.13
N ILE A 258 16.50 4.21 -4.86
CA ILE A 258 15.97 5.11 -3.82
C ILE A 258 16.81 6.36 -3.71
N LYS A 259 18.15 6.22 -3.61
CA LYS A 259 19.08 7.35 -3.55
C LYS A 259 18.94 8.28 -4.76
N ASN A 260 18.85 7.71 -5.96
CA ASN A 260 18.65 8.49 -7.18
C ASN A 260 17.32 9.25 -7.13
N THR A 261 16.22 8.61 -6.70
CA THR A 261 14.92 9.28 -6.54
C THR A 261 15.00 10.42 -5.51
N LEU A 262 15.68 10.23 -4.38
CA LEU A 262 15.86 11.28 -3.37
C LEU A 262 16.68 12.46 -3.89
N ASN A 263 17.69 12.21 -4.74
CA ASN A 263 18.45 13.26 -5.42
C ASN A 263 17.55 14.05 -6.39
N GLU A 264 16.69 13.37 -7.15
CA GLU A 264 15.74 14.02 -8.04
C GLU A 264 14.66 14.81 -7.28
N ILE A 265 14.20 14.33 -6.12
CA ILE A 265 13.32 15.09 -5.22
C ILE A 265 13.99 16.41 -4.82
N SER A 266 15.25 16.35 -4.41
CA SER A 266 16.00 17.53 -4.00
C SER A 266 16.18 18.54 -5.15
N TRP A 267 16.48 18.04 -6.35
CA TRP A 267 16.60 18.87 -7.54
C TRP A 267 15.26 19.52 -7.93
N LEU A 268 14.17 18.74 -8.00
CA LEU A 268 12.84 19.26 -8.31
C LEU A 268 12.37 20.32 -7.30
N LYS A 269 12.63 20.13 -6.00
CA LYS A 269 12.31 21.14 -4.98
C LYS A 269 12.95 22.49 -5.29
N ASN A 270 14.18 22.49 -5.80
CA ASN A 270 14.86 23.73 -6.19
C ASN A 270 14.27 24.33 -7.48
N GLU A 271 14.02 23.50 -8.50
CA GLU A 271 13.44 23.96 -9.76
C GLU A 271 12.05 24.57 -9.59
N PHE A 272 11.19 23.95 -8.77
CA PHE A 272 9.84 24.44 -8.49
C PHE A 272 9.80 25.85 -7.92
N GLN A 273 10.87 26.32 -7.22
CA GLN A 273 10.96 27.67 -6.70
C GLN A 273 10.98 28.75 -7.81
N SER A 274 11.44 28.38 -9.01
CA SER A 274 11.49 29.26 -10.17
C SER A 274 10.23 29.23 -11.03
N VAL A 275 9.22 28.40 -10.71
CA VAL A 275 7.99 28.23 -11.47
C VAL A 275 6.87 29.07 -10.85
N LYS A 276 6.48 30.17 -11.51
CA LYS A 276 5.56 31.19 -10.96
C LYS A 276 4.12 30.68 -10.80
N CYS A 277 3.65 29.79 -11.68
CA CYS A 277 2.28 29.27 -11.58
C CYS A 277 2.07 28.31 -10.38
N ILE A 278 3.14 27.92 -9.70
CA ILE A 278 3.07 27.11 -8.48
C ILE A 278 2.77 28.03 -7.29
N LYS A 279 1.68 27.73 -6.61
CA LYS A 279 1.29 28.41 -5.37
C LYS A 279 1.93 27.78 -4.14
N LYS A 280 1.94 26.45 -4.06
CA LYS A 280 2.52 25.69 -2.94
C LYS A 280 3.01 24.33 -3.41
N VAL A 281 4.21 23.94 -3.01
CA VAL A 281 4.70 22.56 -3.08
C VAL A 281 4.62 21.98 -1.68
N TYR A 282 3.80 20.95 -1.50
CA TYR A 282 3.69 20.29 -0.19
C TYR A 282 4.93 19.45 0.10
N PRO A 283 5.37 19.36 1.37
CA PRO A 283 6.43 18.45 1.79
C PRO A 283 6.11 17.00 1.41
N THR A 284 7.13 16.23 1.05
CA THR A 284 6.95 14.82 0.70
C THR A 284 8.02 13.93 1.29
N ASP A 285 7.59 12.78 1.76
CA ASP A 285 8.36 11.61 2.18
C ASP A 285 8.13 10.43 1.21
N ALA A 286 7.50 10.69 0.04
CA ALA A 286 7.19 9.72 -1.00
C ALA A 286 7.96 10.02 -2.29
N ASN A 287 7.78 9.20 -3.33
CA ASN A 287 8.37 9.42 -4.66
C ASN A 287 7.50 10.30 -5.58
N PHE A 288 6.75 11.22 -5.03
CA PHE A 288 5.91 12.18 -5.76
C PHE A 288 5.74 13.46 -4.95
N PHE A 289 5.29 14.52 -5.60
CA PHE A 289 4.87 15.78 -4.97
C PHE A 289 3.38 16.00 -5.14
N LEU A 290 2.73 16.56 -4.13
CA LEU A 290 1.48 17.27 -4.28
C LEU A 290 1.80 18.73 -4.48
N ILE A 291 1.30 19.33 -5.57
CA ILE A 291 1.59 20.72 -5.95
C ILE A 291 0.27 21.45 -6.15
N GLU A 292 0.09 22.58 -5.44
CA GLU A 292 -1.02 23.51 -5.63
C GLU A 292 -0.61 24.58 -6.65
N PHE A 293 -1.44 24.77 -7.66
CA PHE A 293 -1.25 25.78 -8.70
C PHE A 293 -2.29 26.90 -8.55
N GLU A 294 -2.04 28.06 -9.15
CA GLU A 294 -3.03 29.14 -9.24
C GLU A 294 -4.29 28.68 -10.00
N ASN A 295 -4.11 27.94 -11.09
CA ASN A 295 -5.16 27.30 -11.85
C ASN A 295 -4.74 25.85 -12.23
N GLY A 296 -5.01 24.93 -11.33
CA GLY A 296 -4.63 23.52 -11.51
C GLY A 296 -5.28 22.85 -12.73
N GLU A 297 -6.49 23.28 -13.14
CA GLU A 297 -7.17 22.74 -14.31
C GLU A 297 -6.40 23.08 -15.59
N LYS A 298 -6.11 24.37 -15.82
CA LYS A 298 -5.37 24.80 -17.00
C LYS A 298 -3.94 24.25 -17.06
N VAL A 299 -3.27 24.16 -15.90
CA VAL A 299 -1.94 23.54 -15.83
C VAL A 299 -2.02 22.07 -16.22
N TYR A 300 -3.03 21.34 -15.72
CA TYR A 300 -3.23 19.94 -16.07
C TYR A 300 -3.48 19.74 -17.57
N GLU A 301 -4.34 20.57 -18.17
CA GLU A 301 -4.59 20.58 -19.62
C GLU A 301 -3.29 20.85 -20.42
N LYS A 302 -2.51 21.83 -20.01
CA LYS A 302 -1.21 22.13 -20.63
C LYS A 302 -0.22 20.98 -20.56
N LEU A 303 -0.14 20.30 -19.41
CA LEU A 303 0.67 19.09 -19.27
C LEU A 303 0.23 17.96 -20.23
N LEU A 304 -1.09 17.75 -20.36
CA LEU A 304 -1.65 16.77 -21.30
C LEU A 304 -1.34 17.11 -22.76
N GLU A 305 -1.48 18.38 -23.18
CA GLU A 305 -1.10 18.83 -24.53
C GLU A 305 0.36 18.49 -24.88
N ASN A 306 1.23 18.55 -23.87
CA ASN A 306 2.65 18.21 -23.98
C ASN A 306 2.95 16.72 -23.67
N LYS A 307 1.91 15.86 -23.65
CA LYS A 307 2.00 14.41 -23.40
C LYS A 307 2.60 14.05 -22.03
N ILE A 308 2.49 14.92 -21.05
CA ILE A 308 2.92 14.66 -19.66
C ILE A 308 1.70 14.23 -18.85
N LEU A 309 1.67 12.96 -18.48
CA LEU A 309 0.60 12.37 -17.67
C LEU A 309 0.88 12.55 -16.18
N THR A 310 0.00 13.26 -15.51
CA THR A 310 0.04 13.49 -14.06
C THR A 310 -1.28 13.09 -13.41
N SER A 311 -1.42 13.27 -12.12
CA SER A 311 -2.64 12.90 -11.39
C SER A 311 -3.36 14.14 -10.86
N LYS A 312 -4.37 14.63 -11.60
CA LYS A 312 -5.26 15.70 -11.15
C LYS A 312 -5.99 15.29 -9.87
N ARG A 313 -6.01 16.14 -8.85
CA ARG A 313 -6.62 15.83 -7.55
C ARG A 313 -7.93 16.56 -7.28
N SER A 314 -8.32 17.52 -8.14
CA SER A 314 -9.65 18.12 -8.10
C SER A 314 -10.74 17.08 -8.41
N PRO A 315 -11.93 17.14 -7.77
CA PRO A 315 -12.33 18.13 -6.79
C PRO A 315 -11.87 17.84 -5.34
N GLN A 316 -11.24 16.68 -5.07
CA GLN A 316 -10.88 16.26 -3.71
C GLN A 316 -9.92 17.24 -3.03
N ILE A 317 -8.90 17.72 -3.76
CA ILE A 317 -7.97 18.76 -3.33
C ILE A 317 -7.92 19.80 -4.46
N PRO A 318 -8.64 20.95 -4.31
CA PRO A 318 -8.76 21.95 -5.37
C PRO A 318 -7.41 22.45 -5.86
N ASN A 319 -7.29 22.67 -7.17
CA ASN A 319 -6.10 23.18 -7.83
C ASN A 319 -4.81 22.37 -7.62
N CYS A 320 -4.90 21.16 -7.06
CA CYS A 320 -3.74 20.31 -6.81
C CYS A 320 -3.55 19.24 -7.88
N ILE A 321 -2.30 19.04 -8.24
CA ILE A 321 -1.84 17.97 -9.12
C ILE A 321 -0.77 17.18 -8.36
N ARG A 322 -0.91 15.84 -8.34
CA ARG A 322 0.15 14.96 -7.86
C ARG A 322 1.05 14.58 -9.02
N VAL A 323 2.35 14.83 -8.86
CA VAL A 323 3.38 14.60 -9.87
C VAL A 323 4.39 13.61 -9.35
N ASN A 324 4.61 12.50 -10.06
CA ASN A 324 5.66 11.54 -9.70
C ASN A 324 7.04 12.15 -9.97
N VAL A 325 8.01 11.73 -9.18
CA VAL A 325 9.43 11.99 -9.47
C VAL A 325 9.87 10.99 -10.55
N GLY A 326 10.22 11.51 -11.71
CA GLY A 326 10.73 10.76 -12.86
C GLY A 326 12.27 10.67 -12.84
N ASN A 327 12.85 10.20 -13.94
CA ASN A 327 14.27 10.38 -14.20
C ASN A 327 14.58 11.86 -14.55
N ARG A 328 15.88 12.23 -14.66
CA ARG A 328 16.30 13.60 -14.91
C ARG A 328 15.67 14.19 -16.19
N GLU A 329 15.60 13.43 -17.26
CA GLU A 329 15.05 13.87 -18.56
C GLU A 329 13.54 14.14 -18.45
N GLU A 330 12.79 13.23 -17.83
CA GLU A 330 11.35 13.40 -17.58
C GLU A 330 11.07 14.61 -16.69
N ASN A 331 11.89 14.82 -15.66
CA ASN A 331 11.76 15.94 -14.74
C ASN A 331 12.09 17.29 -15.41
N ILE A 332 13.10 17.35 -16.31
CA ILE A 332 13.40 18.54 -17.11
C ILE A 332 12.22 18.88 -18.01
N GLN A 333 11.65 17.92 -18.74
CA GLN A 333 10.49 18.15 -19.60
C GLN A 333 9.31 18.73 -18.81
N LEU A 334 9.04 18.20 -17.63
CA LEU A 334 8.01 18.74 -16.73
C LEU A 334 8.25 20.22 -16.41
N ILE A 335 9.47 20.56 -15.97
CA ILE A 335 9.83 21.93 -15.58
C ILE A 335 9.76 22.89 -16.76
N GLU A 336 10.21 22.49 -17.94
CA GLU A 336 10.14 23.29 -19.16
C GLU A 336 8.70 23.63 -19.53
N VAL A 337 7.78 22.65 -19.51
CA VAL A 337 6.36 22.88 -19.80
C VAL A 337 5.71 23.79 -18.76
N LEU A 338 6.03 23.63 -17.48
CA LEU A 338 5.51 24.49 -16.41
C LEU A 338 6.02 25.95 -16.57
N LYS A 339 7.30 26.16 -16.93
CA LYS A 339 7.86 27.49 -17.21
C LYS A 339 7.27 28.13 -18.48
N GLN A 340 7.00 27.35 -19.51
CA GLN A 340 6.34 27.85 -20.73
C GLN A 340 4.88 28.27 -20.51
N TYR A 341 4.16 27.62 -19.60
CA TYR A 341 2.79 28.01 -19.24
C TYR A 341 2.70 29.43 -18.70
N GLU A 342 3.76 29.97 -18.11
CA GLU A 342 3.82 31.32 -17.54
C GLU A 342 3.95 32.45 -18.57
N THR A 343 4.31 32.11 -19.79
CA THR A 343 4.53 33.07 -20.89
C THR A 343 3.31 33.25 -21.79
N LEU A 344 2.21 32.54 -21.50
CA LEU A 344 0.91 32.63 -22.19
C LEU A 344 -0.12 33.38 -21.33
#